data_c1b714649b4f000523eb055b4614ed27
#
_entry.id   c1b714649b4f000523eb055b4614ed27
#
_cell.length_a   1.000
_cell.length_b   1.000
_cell.length_c   1.000
_cell.angle_alpha   90.00
_cell.angle_beta   90.00
_cell.angle_gamma   90.00
#
_symmetry.space_group_name_H-M   'P 1'
#
loop_
_entity.id
_entity.type
_entity.pdbx_description
1 polymer ?
#
loop_
_entity_poly.entity_id
_entity_poly.type
_entity_poly.pdbx_seq_one_letter_code
_entity_poly.pdbx_strand_id
1 'polypeptide(L)'
;MFELFYHPIYTYGIDERSRFPRERYQLTKKALDESRHKIQFIEPQIIEMEDIYIAHDKTYVDAFINGTLCEKQKRKIGLQPWNDQIIDRTRYILGGSLGAVESVINSNGISANMAGGTHHAHYSEGSGYCIFNDIAICAKKAMRDYEHINNILIIDLDVHQGNG
;
A
#
# COMPACT_ATOMS: atom_id res chain seq x y z
N MET A 1 6.08 17.93 -12.59
CA MET A 1 6.41 17.95 -11.14
C MET A 1 6.29 16.51 -10.66
N PHE A 2 7.16 16.05 -9.77
CA PHE A 2 7.11 14.66 -9.27
C PHE A 2 6.02 14.54 -8.20
N GLU A 3 5.03 13.70 -8.43
CA GLU A 3 3.94 13.44 -7.50
C GLU A 3 4.30 12.30 -6.54
N LEU A 4 4.14 12.55 -5.24
CA LEU A 4 4.43 11.60 -4.18
C LEU A 4 3.24 11.48 -3.23
N PHE A 5 2.59 10.34 -3.27
CA PHE A 5 1.45 10.08 -2.40
C PHE A 5 1.91 9.82 -0.97
N TYR A 6 1.30 10.54 -0.03
CA TYR A 6 1.63 10.47 1.38
C TYR A 6 0.43 10.83 2.27
N HIS A 7 0.25 10.08 3.34
CA HIS A 7 -0.69 10.41 4.41
C HIS A 7 -0.05 10.19 5.78
N PRO A 8 -0.28 11.08 6.78
CA PRO A 8 0.30 10.93 8.14
C PRO A 8 -0.03 9.60 8.81
N ILE A 9 -1.17 8.98 8.48
CA ILE A 9 -1.59 7.68 9.02
C ILE A 9 -0.60 6.55 8.67
N TYR A 10 0.26 6.72 7.67
CA TYR A 10 1.32 5.74 7.35
C TYR A 10 2.24 5.52 8.54
N THR A 11 2.52 6.58 9.30
CA THR A 11 3.26 6.53 10.56
C THR A 11 2.33 6.21 11.73
N TYR A 12 1.29 7.02 11.92
CA TYR A 12 0.49 7.01 13.14
C TYR A 12 -0.51 5.85 13.22
N GLY A 13 -0.81 5.17 12.14
CA GLY A 13 -1.65 3.98 12.11
C GLY A 13 -0.98 2.70 12.64
N ILE A 14 0.26 2.77 13.16
CA ILE A 14 1.00 1.67 13.76
C ILE A 14 1.45 2.06 15.16
N ASP A 15 1.36 1.09 16.11
CA ASP A 15 1.79 1.28 17.51
C ASP A 15 3.29 1.60 17.58
N GLU A 16 3.66 2.51 18.47
CA GLU A 16 5.06 2.90 18.71
C GLU A 16 5.95 1.74 19.13
N ARG A 17 5.37 0.76 19.81
CA ARG A 17 6.07 -0.44 20.28
C ARG A 17 6.19 -1.52 19.21
N SER A 18 5.63 -1.28 18.03
CA SER A 18 5.76 -2.21 16.90
C SER A 18 7.22 -2.31 16.45
N ARG A 19 7.65 -3.51 16.06
CA ARG A 19 8.97 -3.71 15.44
C ARG A 19 9.05 -3.11 14.04
N PHE A 20 7.91 -2.78 13.43
CA PHE A 20 7.86 -2.11 12.14
C PHE A 20 8.40 -0.68 12.27
N PRO A 21 9.34 -0.26 11.44
CA PRO A 21 9.98 1.05 11.53
C PRO A 21 9.05 2.17 11.01
N ARG A 22 7.96 2.43 11.72
CA ARG A 22 6.89 3.37 11.32
C ARG A 22 7.38 4.80 11.11
N GLU A 23 8.40 5.23 11.86
CA GLU A 23 8.92 6.60 11.81
C GLU A 23 9.55 6.95 10.45
N ARG A 24 9.92 5.95 9.64
CA ARG A 24 10.54 6.16 8.33
C ARG A 24 9.72 7.09 7.43
N TYR A 25 8.40 7.02 7.47
CA TYR A 25 7.54 7.82 6.60
C TYR A 25 7.61 9.32 6.93
N GLN A 26 7.43 9.68 8.20
CA GLN A 26 7.52 11.08 8.61
C GLN A 26 8.93 11.63 8.50
N LEU A 27 9.97 10.84 8.79
CA LEU A 27 11.37 11.24 8.63
C LEU A 27 11.72 11.49 7.16
N THR A 28 11.27 10.61 6.27
CA THR A 28 11.43 10.79 4.82
C THR A 28 10.67 12.02 4.35
N LYS A 29 9.42 12.20 4.78
CA LYS A 29 8.63 13.40 4.46
C LYS A 29 9.37 14.68 4.85
N LYS A 30 9.87 14.75 6.09
CA LYS A 30 10.64 15.89 6.59
C LYS A 30 11.89 16.15 5.76
N ALA A 31 12.67 15.11 5.46
CA ALA A 31 13.88 15.24 4.64
C ALA A 31 13.58 15.74 3.22
N LEU A 32 12.47 15.32 2.65
CA LEU A 32 12.03 15.76 1.33
C LEU A 32 11.53 17.21 1.34
N ASP A 33 10.83 17.66 2.39
CA ASP A 33 10.41 19.05 2.54
C ASP A 33 11.61 20.02 2.64
N GLU A 34 12.70 19.58 3.26
CA GLU A 34 13.95 20.33 3.37
C GLU A 34 14.84 20.23 2.12
N SER A 35 14.48 19.37 1.17
CA SER A 35 15.25 19.15 -0.05
C SER A 35 15.04 20.23 -1.11
N ARG A 36 15.94 20.25 -2.11
CA ARG A 36 15.80 21.15 -3.29
C ARG A 36 14.90 20.57 -4.37
N HIS A 37 14.40 19.36 -4.19
CA HIS A 37 13.59 18.68 -5.19
C HIS A 37 12.16 19.25 -5.21
N LYS A 38 11.62 19.43 -6.41
CA LYS A 38 10.23 19.87 -6.61
C LYS A 38 9.30 18.67 -6.53
N ILE A 39 8.84 18.37 -5.33
CA ILE A 39 7.92 17.29 -5.03
C ILE A 39 6.55 17.88 -4.73
N GLN A 40 5.53 17.33 -5.34
CA GLN A 40 4.14 17.60 -5.00
C GLN A 40 3.62 16.44 -4.16
N PHE A 41 3.37 16.70 -2.88
CA PHE A 41 2.74 15.72 -2.02
C PHE A 41 1.24 15.67 -2.31
N ILE A 42 0.75 14.47 -2.59
CA ILE A 42 -0.66 14.21 -2.87
C ILE A 42 -1.23 13.37 -1.73
N GLU A 43 -2.36 13.80 -1.18
CA GLU A 43 -3.11 12.99 -0.22
C GLU A 43 -3.86 11.89 -0.97
N PRO A 44 -3.62 10.60 -0.64
CA PRO A 44 -4.30 9.50 -1.30
C PRO A 44 -5.78 9.46 -0.94
N GLN A 45 -6.60 9.00 -1.88
CA GLN A 45 -7.97 8.60 -1.59
C GLN A 45 -7.98 7.21 -0.94
N ILE A 46 -8.98 6.94 -0.13
CA ILE A 46 -9.21 5.59 0.40
C ILE A 46 -9.62 4.66 -0.75
N ILE A 47 -8.96 3.51 -0.87
CA ILE A 47 -9.30 2.52 -1.89
C ILE A 47 -10.71 1.94 -1.67
N GLU A 48 -11.43 1.69 -2.75
CA GLU A 48 -12.70 0.97 -2.71
C GLU A 48 -12.50 -0.54 -2.52
N MET A 49 -13.46 -1.20 -1.88
CA MET A 49 -13.37 -2.63 -1.57
C MET A 49 -13.29 -3.50 -2.84
N GLU A 50 -14.02 -3.10 -3.86
CA GLU A 50 -14.09 -3.78 -5.15
C GLU A 50 -12.72 -3.88 -5.82
N ASP A 51 -11.88 -2.86 -5.64
CA ASP A 51 -10.52 -2.85 -6.17
C ASP A 51 -9.59 -3.81 -5.41
N ILE A 52 -9.82 -4.00 -4.10
CA ILE A 52 -9.05 -4.98 -3.32
C ILE A 52 -9.43 -6.42 -3.73
N TYR A 53 -10.72 -6.68 -3.99
CA TYR A 53 -11.20 -8.00 -4.43
C TYR A 53 -10.62 -8.46 -5.78
N ILE A 54 -10.10 -7.56 -6.60
CA ILE A 54 -9.45 -7.92 -7.87
C ILE A 54 -8.25 -8.86 -7.66
N ALA A 55 -7.54 -8.69 -6.54
CA ALA A 55 -6.30 -9.43 -6.26
C ALA A 55 -6.39 -10.31 -5.02
N HIS A 56 -7.45 -10.21 -4.21
CA HIS A 56 -7.58 -10.93 -2.95
C HIS A 56 -8.92 -11.62 -2.79
N ASP A 57 -8.90 -12.71 -2.01
CA ASP A 57 -10.09 -13.45 -1.62
C ASP A 57 -11.04 -12.55 -0.81
N LYS A 58 -12.31 -12.52 -1.23
CA LYS A 58 -13.32 -11.68 -0.61
C LYS A 58 -13.50 -11.98 0.88
N THR A 59 -13.47 -13.25 1.26
CA THR A 59 -13.64 -13.66 2.67
C THR A 59 -12.50 -13.12 3.54
N TYR A 60 -11.27 -13.15 3.02
CA TYR A 60 -10.09 -12.61 3.71
C TYR A 60 -10.17 -11.09 3.85
N VAL A 61 -10.53 -10.40 2.78
CA VAL A 61 -10.68 -8.94 2.78
C VAL A 61 -11.78 -8.51 3.75
N ASP A 62 -12.96 -9.13 3.68
CA ASP A 62 -14.08 -8.85 4.58
C ASP A 62 -13.71 -9.10 6.04
N ALA A 63 -12.99 -10.21 6.33
CA ALA A 63 -12.52 -10.51 7.66
C ALA A 63 -11.55 -9.45 8.22
N PHE A 64 -10.67 -8.91 7.37
CA PHE A 64 -9.79 -7.81 7.76
C PHE A 64 -10.57 -6.54 8.06
N ILE A 65 -11.45 -6.12 7.16
CA ILE A 65 -12.25 -4.88 7.28
C ILE A 65 -13.18 -4.93 8.50
N ASN A 66 -13.75 -6.09 8.78
CA ASN A 66 -14.64 -6.28 9.94
C ASN A 66 -13.88 -6.59 11.26
N GLY A 67 -12.53 -6.58 11.25
CA GLY A 67 -11.71 -6.85 12.40
C GLY A 67 -11.77 -8.30 12.92
N THR A 68 -12.26 -9.24 12.11
CA THR A 68 -12.52 -10.65 12.48
C THR A 68 -11.40 -11.63 12.11
N LEU A 69 -10.25 -11.13 11.63
CA LEU A 69 -9.08 -11.98 11.43
C LEU A 69 -8.69 -12.72 12.72
N CYS A 70 -8.39 -14.00 12.59
CA CYS A 70 -7.97 -14.79 13.75
C CYS A 70 -6.55 -14.40 14.22
N GLU A 71 -6.23 -14.71 15.48
CA GLU A 71 -4.94 -14.35 16.09
C GLU A 71 -3.72 -14.96 15.36
N LYS A 72 -3.89 -16.10 14.70
CA LYS A 72 -2.84 -16.71 13.88
C LYS A 72 -2.52 -15.85 12.67
N GLN A 73 -3.54 -15.35 11.98
CA GLN A 73 -3.40 -14.44 10.82
C GLN A 73 -2.76 -13.12 11.24
N LYS A 74 -3.25 -12.50 12.31
CA LYS A 74 -2.69 -11.25 12.85
C LYS A 74 -1.21 -11.40 13.22
N ARG A 75 -0.82 -12.50 13.88
CA ARG A 75 0.59 -12.77 14.21
C ARG A 75 1.46 -13.01 12.99
N LYS A 76 0.93 -13.66 11.92
CA LYS A 76 1.64 -13.87 10.67
C LYS A 76 1.95 -12.55 9.98
N ILE A 77 1.03 -11.60 10.01
CA ILE A 77 1.21 -10.26 9.49
C ILE A 77 2.20 -9.46 10.35
N GLY A 78 2.09 -9.54 11.67
CA GLY A 78 3.05 -8.95 12.60
C GLY A 78 2.88 -7.45 12.86
N LEU A 79 1.82 -6.82 12.37
CA LEU A 79 1.49 -5.41 12.64
C LEU A 79 0.59 -5.27 13.86
N GLN A 80 0.61 -4.08 14.46
CA GLN A 80 -0.28 -3.66 15.56
C GLN A 80 -0.51 -2.14 15.48
N PRO A 81 -1.61 -1.61 16.04
CA PRO A 81 -2.72 -2.31 16.71
C PRO A 81 -3.70 -2.91 15.71
N TRP A 82 -4.54 -3.86 16.15
CA TRP A 82 -5.66 -4.41 15.36
C TRP A 82 -6.96 -3.68 15.73
N ASN A 83 -7.13 -2.49 15.20
CA ASN A 83 -8.29 -1.62 15.39
C ASN A 83 -8.57 -0.85 14.08
N ASP A 84 -9.49 0.09 14.10
CA ASP A 84 -9.87 0.87 12.92
C ASP A 84 -8.69 1.61 12.28
N GLN A 85 -7.69 2.02 13.07
CA GLN A 85 -6.53 2.74 12.54
C GLN A 85 -5.70 1.91 11.56
N ILE A 86 -5.51 0.59 11.80
CA ILE A 86 -4.77 -0.26 10.86
C ILE A 86 -5.58 -0.52 9.60
N ILE A 87 -6.91 -0.54 9.70
CA ILE A 87 -7.82 -0.70 8.56
C ILE A 87 -7.69 0.55 7.67
N ASP A 88 -7.87 1.72 8.24
CA ASP A 88 -7.77 2.98 7.51
C ASP A 88 -6.38 3.16 6.91
N ARG A 89 -5.32 2.91 7.71
CA ARG A 89 -3.94 2.96 7.23
C ARG A 89 -3.74 2.07 6.00
N THR A 90 -4.22 0.85 6.05
CA THR A 90 -4.08 -0.09 4.94
C THR A 90 -4.79 0.41 3.70
N ARG A 91 -6.01 0.91 3.85
CA ARG A 91 -6.80 1.44 2.75
C ARG A 91 -6.17 2.71 2.13
N TYR A 92 -5.58 3.59 2.94
CA TYR A 92 -4.84 4.76 2.45
C TYR A 92 -3.54 4.36 1.72
N ILE A 93 -2.82 3.33 2.19
CA ILE A 93 -1.62 2.83 1.50
C ILE A 93 -1.98 2.30 0.12
N LEU A 94 -3.01 1.45 0.04
CA LEU A 94 -3.47 0.88 -1.23
C LEU A 94 -3.96 1.97 -2.19
N GLY A 95 -4.73 2.94 -1.67
CA GLY A 95 -5.18 4.09 -2.44
C GLY A 95 -4.04 4.96 -2.94
N GLY A 96 -2.97 5.12 -2.16
CA GLY A 96 -1.77 5.83 -2.56
C GLY A 96 -1.01 5.14 -3.69
N SER A 97 -0.86 3.81 -3.62
CA SER A 97 -0.24 3.03 -4.69
C SER A 97 -1.07 3.10 -5.98
N LEU A 98 -2.39 3.00 -5.86
CA LEU A 98 -3.30 3.09 -6.99
C LEU A 98 -3.29 4.49 -7.61
N GLY A 99 -3.37 5.55 -6.78
CA GLY A 99 -3.29 6.94 -7.24
C GLY A 99 -1.97 7.25 -7.96
N ALA A 100 -0.85 6.68 -7.49
CA ALA A 100 0.44 6.82 -8.16
C ALA A 100 0.42 6.18 -9.57
N VAL A 101 -0.19 5.01 -9.72
CA VAL A 101 -0.35 4.35 -11.03
C VAL A 101 -1.24 5.17 -11.95
N GLU A 102 -2.38 5.63 -11.47
CA GLU A 102 -3.31 6.47 -12.26
C GLU A 102 -2.66 7.79 -12.72
N SER A 103 -1.89 8.43 -11.82
CA SER A 103 -1.12 9.63 -12.17
C SER A 103 -0.17 9.38 -13.34
N VAL A 104 0.59 8.29 -13.32
CA VAL A 104 1.53 7.93 -14.38
C VAL A 104 0.82 7.63 -15.69
N ILE A 105 -0.26 6.88 -15.67
CA ILE A 105 -1.04 6.54 -16.86
C ILE A 105 -1.56 7.82 -17.54
N ASN A 106 -2.03 8.79 -16.74
CA ASN A 106 -2.59 10.04 -17.27
C ASN A 106 -1.52 11.05 -17.70
N SER A 107 -0.30 11.00 -17.17
CA SER A 107 0.74 12.01 -17.39
C SER A 107 1.95 11.53 -18.18
N ASN A 108 2.10 10.23 -18.42
CA ASN A 108 3.30 9.59 -18.98
C ASN A 108 4.59 9.94 -18.21
N GLY A 109 4.47 10.16 -16.92
CA GLY A 109 5.55 10.63 -16.05
C GLY A 109 6.08 9.58 -15.10
N ILE A 110 6.50 10.04 -13.94
CA ILE A 110 6.92 9.23 -12.80
C ILE A 110 6.13 9.71 -11.58
N SER A 111 5.56 8.80 -10.84
CA SER A 111 4.90 9.04 -9.57
C SER A 111 5.30 7.97 -8.57
N ALA A 112 5.08 8.23 -7.29
CA ALA A 112 5.37 7.25 -6.25
C ALA A 112 4.36 7.33 -5.10
N ASN A 113 4.27 6.22 -4.35
CA ASN A 113 3.67 6.21 -3.03
C ASN A 113 4.77 6.04 -1.98
N MET A 114 4.72 6.81 -0.89
CA MET A 114 5.71 6.72 0.17
C MET A 114 5.60 5.43 0.99
N ALA A 115 4.47 4.77 0.93
CA ALA A 115 4.21 3.45 1.52
C ALA A 115 3.81 2.46 0.42
N GLY A 116 3.59 1.20 0.75
CA GLY A 116 3.29 0.14 -0.22
C GLY A 116 4.48 -0.80 -0.40
N GLY A 117 4.55 -1.48 -1.56
CA GLY A 117 5.52 -2.54 -1.81
C GLY A 117 5.23 -3.79 -0.96
N THR A 118 3.96 -4.12 -0.80
CA THR A 118 3.49 -5.15 0.13
C THR A 118 3.53 -6.55 -0.49
N HIS A 119 4.73 -6.97 -0.89
CA HIS A 119 5.05 -8.12 -1.72
C HIS A 119 4.96 -9.49 -1.01
N HIS A 120 4.69 -9.52 0.31
CA HIS A 120 4.49 -10.77 1.06
C HIS A 120 3.02 -11.14 1.26
N ALA A 121 2.07 -10.32 0.80
CA ALA A 121 0.66 -10.65 0.91
C ALA A 121 0.22 -11.56 -0.24
N HIS A 122 -0.35 -12.71 0.12
CA HIS A 122 -0.92 -13.70 -0.80
C HIS A 122 -2.41 -13.44 -1.06
N TYR A 123 -3.02 -14.21 -1.97
CA TYR A 123 -4.42 -14.08 -2.34
C TYR A 123 -5.38 -14.06 -1.14
N SER A 124 -5.20 -14.97 -0.17
CA SER A 124 -6.11 -15.16 0.97
C SER A 124 -5.46 -14.98 2.35
N GLU A 125 -4.24 -14.47 2.41
CA GLU A 125 -3.54 -14.24 3.68
C GLU A 125 -2.44 -13.19 3.57
N GLY A 126 -2.20 -12.48 4.68
CA GLY A 126 -1.07 -11.56 4.81
C GLY A 126 0.10 -12.17 5.58
N SER A 127 1.29 -11.62 5.38
CA SER A 127 2.50 -11.97 6.13
C SER A 127 3.55 -10.86 6.04
N GLY A 128 4.58 -10.89 6.89
CA GLY A 128 5.75 -10.01 6.77
C GLY A 128 5.41 -8.51 6.70
N TYR A 129 4.51 -8.06 7.57
CA TYR A 129 3.97 -6.70 7.60
C TYR A 129 3.08 -6.32 6.40
N CYS A 130 2.82 -7.26 5.47
CA CYS A 130 1.96 -7.05 4.31
C CYS A 130 0.56 -7.63 4.57
N ILE A 131 -0.46 -6.81 4.46
CA ILE A 131 -1.87 -7.23 4.64
C ILE A 131 -2.45 -7.58 3.27
N PHE A 132 -2.42 -6.66 2.33
CA PHE A 132 -2.83 -6.85 0.94
C PHE A 132 -1.69 -6.50 0.01
N ASN A 133 -1.62 -7.10 -1.17
CA ASN A 133 -0.59 -6.88 -2.18
C ASN A 133 -0.98 -5.71 -3.08
N ASP A 134 -0.50 -4.52 -2.76
CA ASP A 134 -0.78 -3.30 -3.52
C ASP A 134 -0.25 -3.39 -4.97
N ILE A 135 0.86 -4.07 -5.19
CA ILE A 135 1.47 -4.27 -6.52
C ILE A 135 0.52 -5.09 -7.40
N ALA A 136 -0.01 -6.20 -6.86
CA ALA A 136 -0.94 -7.06 -7.58
C ALA A 136 -2.28 -6.35 -7.86
N ILE A 137 -2.79 -5.57 -6.89
CA ILE A 137 -4.01 -4.76 -7.07
C ILE A 137 -3.80 -3.75 -8.18
N CYS A 138 -2.73 -2.97 -8.13
CA CYS A 138 -2.41 -1.94 -9.12
C CYS A 138 -2.23 -2.54 -10.52
N ALA A 139 -1.48 -3.63 -10.64
CA ALA A 139 -1.24 -4.28 -11.92
C ALA A 139 -2.54 -4.81 -12.54
N LYS A 140 -3.33 -5.54 -11.77
CA LYS A 140 -4.61 -6.09 -12.26
C LYS A 140 -5.62 -4.99 -12.61
N LYS A 141 -5.70 -3.94 -11.79
CA LYS A 141 -6.59 -2.81 -12.07
C LYS A 141 -6.16 -2.05 -13.32
N ALA A 142 -4.88 -1.76 -13.48
CA ALA A 142 -4.36 -1.08 -14.66
C ALA A 142 -4.66 -1.87 -15.95
N MET A 143 -4.45 -3.17 -15.95
CA MET A 143 -4.75 -4.03 -17.11
C MET A 143 -6.27 -4.18 -17.37
N ARG A 144 -7.10 -4.09 -16.34
CA ARG A 144 -8.56 -4.16 -16.47
C ARG A 144 -9.15 -2.87 -17.04
N ASP A 145 -8.69 -1.72 -16.53
CA ASP A 145 -9.34 -0.43 -16.76
C ASP A 145 -8.75 0.35 -17.94
N TYR A 146 -7.55 -0.06 -18.43
CA TYR A 146 -6.85 0.59 -19.53
C TYR A 146 -6.48 -0.40 -20.64
N GLU A 147 -7.29 -0.47 -21.67
CA GLU A 147 -7.18 -1.46 -22.79
C GLU A 147 -5.82 -1.45 -23.50
N HIS A 148 -5.10 -0.32 -23.47
CA HIS A 148 -3.77 -0.22 -24.09
C HIS A 148 -2.64 -0.79 -23.23
N ILE A 149 -2.89 -1.13 -21.96
CA ILE A 149 -1.90 -1.72 -21.06
C ILE A 149 -2.00 -3.24 -21.13
N ASN A 150 -1.10 -3.86 -21.89
CA ASN A 150 -1.07 -5.32 -22.09
C ASN A 150 0.03 -6.02 -21.28
N ASN A 151 1.05 -5.28 -20.86
CA ASN A 151 2.18 -5.81 -20.13
C ASN A 151 2.59 -4.85 -19.01
N ILE A 152 2.92 -5.39 -17.86
CA ILE A 152 3.45 -4.66 -16.71
C ILE A 152 4.73 -5.36 -16.26
N LEU A 153 5.82 -4.60 -16.13
CA LEU A 153 7.06 -5.07 -15.54
C LEU A 153 7.12 -4.62 -14.08
N ILE A 154 7.28 -5.56 -13.17
CA ILE A 154 7.51 -5.31 -11.76
C ILE A 154 8.99 -5.55 -11.47
N ILE A 155 9.66 -4.55 -10.89
CA ILE A 155 11.04 -4.65 -10.44
C ILE A 155 11.02 -4.47 -8.93
N ASP A 156 11.36 -5.53 -8.22
CA ASP A 156 11.43 -5.55 -6.76
C ASP A 156 12.90 -5.41 -6.33
N LEU A 157 13.21 -4.34 -5.58
CA LEU A 157 14.53 -4.03 -5.06
C LEU A 157 14.62 -4.24 -3.54
N ASP A 158 13.60 -4.84 -2.93
CA ASP A 158 13.65 -5.21 -1.52
C ASP A 158 14.63 -6.38 -1.31
N VAL A 159 15.31 -6.39 -0.14
CA VAL A 159 16.26 -7.45 0.21
C VAL A 159 15.57 -8.80 0.46
N HIS A 160 14.29 -8.78 0.83
CA HIS A 160 13.48 -9.98 1.01
C HIS A 160 12.84 -10.39 -0.31
N GLN A 161 12.91 -11.66 -0.63
CA GLN A 161 12.20 -12.21 -1.77
C GLN A 161 10.69 -11.99 -1.64
N GLY A 162 10.07 -11.28 -2.58
CA GLY A 162 8.62 -11.22 -2.70
C GLY A 162 8.05 -12.61 -3.01
N ASN A 163 7.03 -13.01 -2.28
CA ASN A 163 6.43 -14.35 -2.37
C ASN A 163 4.89 -14.33 -2.41
N GLY A 164 4.31 -13.16 -2.52
CA GLY A 164 2.87 -12.93 -2.65
C GLY A 164 2.37 -12.91 -4.08
#